data_24e478f1ce05f818f68df9cc5398616c
#
_entry.id   24e478f1ce05f818f68df9cc5398616c
#
_cell.length_a   1.000
_cell.length_b   1.000
_cell.length_c   1.000
_cell.angle_alpha   90.00
_cell.angle_beta   90.00
_cell.angle_gamma   90.00
#
_symmetry.space_group_name_H-M   'P 1'
#
loop_
_entity.id
_entity.type
_entity.pdbx_description
1 polymer ?
#
loop_
_entity_poly.entity_id
_entity_poly.type
_entity_poly.pdbx_seq_one_letter_code
_entity_poly.pdbx_strand_id
1 'polypeptide(L)'
;MIGRGRTLAVLAGIVVTVGVVFAGYAAADPRSPAAIRAHEEALVDGTPCSVSARSCVDLESQRAWLIDEGKVVRGPVKISSGGAGKETPVGHSLRVYRKEKDYKSNEFRLASGQPAPMPYSVFFADGGIAFHAGNPARASAGCIHLPPDDAKAWFEFLQVGDQVQVVKASEEHAARAER
;
A
#
# COMPACT_ATOMS: atom_id res chain seq x y z
N MET A 1 17.26 5.61 -78.83
CA MET A 1 17.86 5.04 -77.62
C MET A 1 17.10 5.51 -76.38
N ILE A 2 16.28 4.66 -75.83
CA ILE A 2 15.29 5.04 -74.81
C ILE A 2 15.84 4.56 -73.49
N GLY A 3 16.21 5.51 -72.60
CA GLY A 3 16.68 5.27 -71.23
C GLY A 3 15.52 5.03 -70.27
N ARG A 4 15.42 3.82 -69.73
CA ARG A 4 14.44 3.46 -68.71
C ARG A 4 14.91 3.94 -67.31
N GLY A 5 14.25 4.96 -66.80
CA GLY A 5 14.40 5.35 -65.40
C GLY A 5 13.73 4.33 -64.46
N ARG A 6 14.50 3.79 -63.51
CA ARG A 6 13.97 2.92 -62.42
C ARG A 6 13.64 3.80 -61.21
N THR A 7 12.37 3.95 -60.95
CA THR A 7 11.88 4.58 -59.73
C THR A 7 12.00 3.60 -58.59
N LEU A 8 12.86 3.90 -57.59
CA LEU A 8 12.87 3.17 -56.31
C LEU A 8 11.75 3.71 -55.40
N ALA A 9 10.79 2.86 -55.14
CA ALA A 9 9.81 3.14 -54.10
C ALA A 9 10.40 2.80 -52.73
N VAL A 10 10.60 3.82 -51.90
CA VAL A 10 10.98 3.67 -50.51
C VAL A 10 9.72 3.40 -49.69
N LEU A 11 9.52 2.16 -49.26
CA LEU A 11 8.48 1.80 -48.31
C LEU A 11 8.95 2.21 -46.89
N ALA A 12 8.41 3.29 -46.38
CA ALA A 12 8.57 3.69 -44.98
C ALA A 12 7.71 2.75 -44.09
N GLY A 13 8.35 1.79 -43.45
CA GLY A 13 7.73 0.93 -42.47
C GLY A 13 7.45 1.71 -41.19
N ILE A 14 6.19 1.91 -40.86
CA ILE A 14 5.78 2.44 -39.55
C ILE A 14 5.93 1.31 -38.51
N VAL A 15 6.97 1.40 -37.71
CA VAL A 15 7.12 0.52 -36.52
C VAL A 15 6.17 1.08 -35.44
N VAL A 16 5.02 0.48 -35.27
CA VAL A 16 4.14 0.72 -34.14
C VAL A 16 4.70 -0.06 -32.97
N THR A 17 5.45 0.60 -32.09
CA THR A 17 5.83 0.04 -30.81
C THR A 17 4.60 0.05 -29.90
N VAL A 18 3.95 -1.10 -29.76
CA VAL A 18 2.94 -1.32 -28.73
C VAL A 18 3.69 -1.36 -27.39
N GLY A 19 3.68 -0.22 -26.69
CA GLY A 19 4.15 -0.15 -25.33
C GLY A 19 3.21 -0.97 -24.44
N VAL A 20 3.64 -2.16 -24.03
CA VAL A 20 2.97 -2.93 -22.99
C VAL A 20 3.18 -2.14 -21.69
N VAL A 21 2.15 -1.39 -21.28
CA VAL A 21 2.11 -0.79 -19.95
C VAL A 21 1.90 -1.95 -18.99
N PHE A 22 3.00 -2.46 -18.44
CA PHE A 22 2.91 -3.26 -17.23
C PHE A 22 2.41 -2.30 -16.13
N ALA A 23 1.14 -2.43 -15.76
CA ALA A 23 0.64 -1.94 -14.49
C ALA A 23 1.29 -2.80 -13.40
N GLY A 24 2.58 -2.59 -13.19
CA GLY A 24 3.30 -3.13 -12.04
C GLY A 24 2.67 -2.52 -10.81
N TYR A 25 2.17 -3.35 -9.93
CA TYR A 25 1.82 -2.96 -8.57
C TYR A 25 3.09 -2.35 -7.98
N ALA A 26 3.09 -1.02 -7.87
CA ALA A 26 4.27 -0.31 -7.41
C ALA A 26 4.49 -0.71 -5.94
N ALA A 27 5.48 -1.57 -5.70
CA ALA A 27 6.16 -1.58 -4.42
C ALA A 27 6.39 -0.11 -4.04
N ALA A 28 6.32 0.21 -2.75
CA ALA A 28 6.44 1.59 -2.28
C ALA A 28 7.84 2.14 -2.60
N ASP A 29 8.05 2.50 -3.87
CA ASP A 29 9.30 3.15 -4.28
C ASP A 29 9.36 4.52 -3.59
N PRO A 30 10.32 4.72 -2.66
CA PRO A 30 10.46 5.99 -1.95
C PRO A 30 10.78 7.16 -2.89
N ARG A 31 11.19 6.87 -4.14
CA ARG A 31 11.46 7.86 -5.18
C ARG A 31 10.26 8.13 -6.07
N SER A 32 9.14 7.45 -5.87
CA SER A 32 7.94 7.74 -6.66
C SER A 32 7.46 9.18 -6.43
N PRO A 33 6.91 9.86 -7.44
CA PRO A 33 6.35 11.21 -7.25
C PRO A 33 5.30 11.28 -6.14
N ALA A 34 4.57 10.19 -5.90
CA ALA A 34 3.59 10.12 -4.82
C ALA A 34 4.27 10.02 -3.44
N ALA A 35 5.35 9.26 -3.31
CA ALA A 35 6.11 9.18 -2.06
C ALA A 35 6.82 10.49 -1.74
N ILE A 36 7.43 11.13 -2.73
CA ILE A 36 8.07 12.45 -2.58
C ILE A 36 7.05 13.47 -2.11
N ARG A 37 5.88 13.58 -2.77
CA ARG A 37 4.82 14.51 -2.35
C ARG A 37 4.32 14.21 -0.94
N ALA A 38 4.05 12.95 -0.61
CA ALA A 38 3.59 12.58 0.72
C ALA A 38 4.59 12.99 1.82
N HIS A 39 5.87 12.93 1.51
CA HIS A 39 6.94 13.35 2.41
C HIS A 39 7.07 14.89 2.51
N GLU A 40 6.65 15.65 1.49
CA GLU A 40 6.65 17.11 1.45
C GLU A 40 5.39 17.75 2.06
N GLU A 41 4.27 17.03 2.04
CA GLU A 41 2.99 17.50 2.57
C GLU A 41 2.99 17.62 4.10
N ALA A 42 2.08 18.46 4.63
CA ALA A 42 1.88 18.56 6.07
C ALA A 42 1.46 17.21 6.68
N LEU A 43 1.91 16.97 7.90
CA LEU A 43 1.41 15.83 8.69
C LEU A 43 -0.01 16.12 9.19
N VAL A 44 -0.78 15.06 9.31
CA VAL A 44 -2.08 15.11 9.99
C VAL A 44 -1.85 15.14 11.50
N ASP A 45 -2.48 16.08 12.18
CA ASP A 45 -2.34 16.26 13.63
C ASP A 45 -2.55 14.96 14.40
N GLY A 46 -1.59 14.62 15.27
CA GLY A 46 -1.61 13.40 16.08
C GLY A 46 -1.22 12.12 15.33
N THR A 47 -0.70 12.24 14.10
CA THR A 47 -0.20 11.10 13.33
C THR A 47 1.16 11.40 12.68
N PRO A 48 1.98 10.39 12.36
CA PRO A 48 3.22 10.57 11.59
C PRO A 48 3.01 10.53 10.06
N CYS A 49 1.78 10.62 9.57
CA CYS A 49 1.47 10.52 8.15
C CYS A 49 0.96 11.84 7.57
N SER A 50 1.17 12.03 6.27
CA SER A 50 0.75 13.25 5.57
C SER A 50 -0.74 13.28 5.27
N VAL A 51 -1.22 14.48 4.94
CA VAL A 51 -2.64 14.75 4.62
C VAL A 51 -3.16 13.96 3.41
N SER A 52 -2.30 13.40 2.56
CA SER A 52 -2.68 12.54 1.44
C SER A 52 -2.98 11.09 1.85
N ALA A 53 -2.63 10.68 3.07
CA ALA A 53 -2.95 9.35 3.56
C ALA A 53 -4.45 9.19 3.85
N ARG A 54 -5.02 8.07 3.42
CA ARG A 54 -6.35 7.62 3.85
C ARG A 54 -6.26 6.68 5.05
N SER A 55 -5.16 5.95 5.18
CA SER A 55 -4.80 5.20 6.37
C SER A 55 -3.33 5.43 6.72
N CYS A 56 -3.07 5.67 7.98
CA CYS A 56 -1.75 5.82 8.58
C CYS A 56 -1.45 4.62 9.47
N VAL A 57 -0.23 4.10 9.39
CA VAL A 57 0.30 3.06 10.28
C VAL A 57 1.64 3.53 10.83
N ASP A 58 1.76 3.59 12.14
CA ASP A 58 3.03 3.77 12.83
C ASP A 58 3.51 2.43 13.41
N LEU A 59 4.60 1.93 12.86
CA LEU A 59 5.20 0.65 13.26
C LEU A 59 5.90 0.72 14.62
N GLU A 60 6.31 1.90 15.08
CA GLU A 60 6.97 2.04 16.39
C GLU A 60 5.95 2.00 17.53
N SER A 61 4.92 2.82 17.45
CA SER A 61 3.87 2.84 18.47
C SER A 61 2.86 1.70 18.35
N GLN A 62 2.90 0.94 17.23
CA GLN A 62 1.91 -0.08 16.90
C GLN A 62 0.48 0.49 16.93
N ARG A 63 0.28 1.60 16.19
CA ARG A 63 -0.98 2.32 16.06
C ARG A 63 -1.34 2.56 14.60
N ALA A 64 -2.64 2.61 14.35
CA ALA A 64 -3.17 2.97 13.04
C ALA A 64 -4.33 3.97 13.16
N TRP A 65 -4.51 4.75 12.10
CA TRP A 65 -5.55 5.76 11.98
C TRP A 65 -6.22 5.69 10.60
N LEU A 66 -7.50 6.04 10.54
CA LEU A 66 -8.18 6.43 9.31
C LEU A 66 -8.22 7.96 9.24
N ILE A 67 -7.96 8.48 8.06
CA ILE A 67 -7.85 9.91 7.77
C ILE A 67 -8.80 10.25 6.64
N ASP A 68 -9.56 11.32 6.81
CA ASP A 68 -10.42 11.89 5.81
C ASP A 68 -10.20 13.39 5.73
N GLU A 69 -10.00 13.92 4.52
CA GLU A 69 -9.75 15.35 4.28
C GLU A 69 -8.68 15.94 5.21
N GLY A 70 -7.60 15.21 5.45
CA GLY A 70 -6.48 15.62 6.31
C GLY A 70 -6.80 15.62 7.81
N LYS A 71 -7.85 14.95 8.25
CA LYS A 71 -8.25 14.83 9.65
C LYS A 71 -8.39 13.37 10.07
N VAL A 72 -8.02 13.07 11.31
CA VAL A 72 -8.28 11.76 11.90
C VAL A 72 -9.78 11.56 12.09
N VAL A 73 -10.34 10.52 11.48
CA VAL A 73 -11.75 10.13 11.65
C VAL A 73 -11.89 8.87 12.50
N ARG A 74 -10.83 8.07 12.65
CA ARG A 74 -10.77 6.94 13.58
C ARG A 74 -9.33 6.68 14.03
N GLY A 75 -9.13 6.34 15.27
CA GLY A 75 -7.83 6.05 15.86
C GLY A 75 -7.42 7.05 16.96
N PRO A 76 -6.26 6.82 17.59
CA PRO A 76 -5.31 5.72 17.35
C PRO A 76 -5.88 4.35 17.76
N VAL A 77 -5.79 3.37 16.87
CA VAL A 77 -6.19 1.98 17.13
C VAL A 77 -4.93 1.15 17.38
N LYS A 78 -4.97 0.30 18.42
CA LYS A 78 -3.88 -0.66 18.65
C LYS A 78 -3.88 -1.72 17.55
N ILE A 79 -2.69 -1.97 17.00
CA ILE A 79 -2.46 -2.97 15.97
C ILE A 79 -1.35 -3.95 16.37
N SER A 80 -1.14 -4.97 15.56
CA SER A 80 0.17 -5.62 15.43
C SER A 80 0.55 -5.71 13.95
N SER A 81 1.83 -5.54 13.69
CA SER A 81 2.44 -5.64 12.37
C SER A 81 3.25 -6.93 12.22
N GLY A 82 3.96 -7.06 11.09
CA GLY A 82 4.89 -8.15 10.84
C GLY A 82 6.00 -8.26 11.88
N GLY A 83 6.29 -9.48 12.30
CA GLY A 83 7.41 -9.78 13.21
C GLY A 83 8.75 -9.86 12.49
N ALA A 84 9.82 -10.15 13.25
CA ALA A 84 11.18 -10.25 12.75
C ALA A 84 11.30 -11.23 11.56
N GLY A 85 11.92 -10.76 10.47
CA GLY A 85 12.08 -11.48 9.21
C GLY A 85 10.81 -11.56 8.35
N LYS A 86 9.73 -10.89 8.78
CA LYS A 86 8.46 -10.77 8.06
C LYS A 86 7.84 -9.38 8.30
N GLU A 87 8.66 -8.37 8.28
CA GLU A 87 8.26 -7.00 8.61
C GLU A 87 7.22 -6.47 7.62
N THR A 88 6.30 -5.67 8.13
CA THR A 88 5.38 -4.92 7.26
C THR A 88 6.19 -3.89 6.46
N PRO A 89 6.02 -3.82 5.13
CA PRO A 89 6.77 -2.87 4.32
C PRO A 89 6.45 -1.42 4.69
N VAL A 90 7.50 -0.63 4.89
CA VAL A 90 7.41 0.83 5.05
C VAL A 90 7.18 1.49 3.69
N GLY A 91 6.37 2.54 3.64
CA GLY A 91 6.17 3.30 2.42
C GLY A 91 5.12 4.39 2.55
N HIS A 92 5.34 5.48 1.81
CA HIS A 92 4.46 6.65 1.77
C HIS A 92 3.42 6.59 0.65
N SER A 93 3.59 5.70 -0.32
CA SER A 93 2.76 5.65 -1.54
C SER A 93 2.09 4.29 -1.78
N LEU A 94 2.00 3.48 -0.73
CA LEU A 94 1.25 2.22 -0.78
C LEU A 94 -0.21 2.50 -1.11
N ARG A 95 -0.86 1.56 -1.83
CA ARG A 95 -2.26 1.76 -2.23
C ARG A 95 -3.08 0.52 -2.02
N VAL A 96 -4.31 0.74 -1.59
CA VAL A 96 -5.31 -0.34 -1.59
C VAL A 96 -5.51 -0.81 -3.03
N TYR A 97 -5.29 -2.10 -3.28
CA TYR A 97 -5.48 -2.69 -4.61
C TYR A 97 -6.57 -3.75 -4.67
N ARG A 98 -6.98 -4.28 -3.51
CA ARG A 98 -8.02 -5.32 -3.41
C ARG A 98 -8.67 -5.30 -2.04
N LYS A 99 -9.95 -5.71 -1.97
CA LYS A 99 -10.69 -5.89 -0.72
C LYS A 99 -11.47 -7.19 -0.76
N GLU A 100 -11.42 -7.99 0.31
CA GLU A 100 -12.19 -9.23 0.44
C GLU A 100 -12.68 -9.40 1.88
N LYS A 101 -14.00 -9.51 2.04
CA LYS A 101 -14.63 -9.57 3.37
C LYS A 101 -14.32 -10.88 4.10
N ASP A 102 -14.36 -12.00 3.41
CA ASP A 102 -14.26 -13.34 3.99
C ASP A 102 -13.02 -14.11 3.45
N TYR A 103 -11.91 -13.37 3.29
CA TYR A 103 -10.68 -13.95 2.76
C TYR A 103 -10.09 -15.00 3.69
N LYS A 104 -9.46 -16.01 3.09
CA LYS A 104 -8.71 -17.06 3.80
C LYS A 104 -7.29 -17.10 3.28
N SER A 105 -6.32 -17.14 4.19
CA SER A 105 -4.90 -17.14 3.84
C SER A 105 -4.53 -18.34 2.98
N ASN A 106 -3.76 -18.10 1.91
CA ASN A 106 -3.16 -19.18 1.12
C ASN A 106 -1.92 -19.77 1.79
N GLU A 107 -1.28 -19.03 2.69
CA GLU A 107 -0.01 -19.40 3.33
C GLU A 107 -0.21 -19.98 4.72
N PHE A 108 -1.09 -19.37 5.51
CA PHE A 108 -1.28 -19.74 6.92
C PHE A 108 -2.43 -20.70 7.10
N ARG A 109 -2.17 -21.76 7.87
CA ARG A 109 -3.15 -22.75 8.23
C ARG A 109 -3.33 -22.82 9.74
N LEU A 110 -4.54 -23.10 10.14
CA LEU A 110 -4.88 -23.44 11.52
C LEU A 110 -4.32 -24.82 11.87
N ALA A 111 -4.28 -25.16 13.16
CA ALA A 111 -3.87 -26.49 13.62
C ALA A 111 -4.72 -27.63 13.01
N SER A 112 -5.94 -27.32 12.59
CA SER A 112 -6.83 -28.23 11.85
C SER A 112 -6.43 -28.46 10.38
N GLY A 113 -5.38 -27.76 9.88
CA GLY A 113 -4.97 -27.78 8.47
C GLY A 113 -5.79 -26.88 7.55
N GLN A 114 -6.85 -26.25 8.02
CA GLN A 114 -7.66 -25.32 7.24
C GLN A 114 -6.97 -23.97 7.04
N PRO A 115 -7.20 -23.27 5.91
CA PRO A 115 -6.70 -21.90 5.73
C PRO A 115 -7.14 -20.97 6.86
N ALA A 116 -6.21 -20.17 7.39
CA ALA A 116 -6.52 -19.22 8.45
C ALA A 116 -7.43 -18.12 7.93
N PRO A 117 -8.51 -17.76 8.64
CA PRO A 117 -9.39 -16.68 8.23
C PRO A 117 -8.69 -15.33 8.38
N MET A 118 -8.93 -14.44 7.43
CA MET A 118 -8.50 -13.04 7.42
C MET A 118 -9.73 -12.15 7.11
N PRO A 119 -10.68 -12.03 8.06
CA PRO A 119 -11.90 -11.26 7.83
C PRO A 119 -11.61 -9.77 7.58
N TYR A 120 -12.39 -9.16 6.70
CA TYR A 120 -12.28 -7.75 6.33
C TYR A 120 -10.91 -7.37 5.76
N SER A 121 -10.34 -8.21 4.90
CA SER A 121 -9.04 -7.95 4.28
C SER A 121 -9.07 -6.76 3.33
N VAL A 122 -8.16 -5.81 3.55
CA VAL A 122 -7.87 -4.67 2.69
C VAL A 122 -6.40 -4.74 2.30
N PHE A 123 -6.10 -5.18 1.08
CA PHE A 123 -4.74 -5.42 0.60
C PHE A 123 -4.12 -4.15 0.08
N PHE A 124 -2.89 -3.82 0.51
CA PHE A 124 -2.23 -2.55 0.20
C PHE A 124 -0.74 -2.67 -0.17
N ALA A 125 -0.13 -3.84 -0.02
CA ALA A 125 1.26 -4.06 -0.44
C ALA A 125 1.45 -5.45 -1.04
N ASP A 126 2.54 -5.62 -1.80
CA ASP A 126 2.91 -6.87 -2.43
C ASP A 126 3.09 -8.01 -1.41
N GLY A 127 3.00 -9.25 -1.89
CA GLY A 127 3.03 -10.43 -1.01
C GLY A 127 1.72 -10.67 -0.26
N GLY A 128 0.64 -9.98 -0.63
CA GLY A 128 -0.66 -10.17 0.01
C GLY A 128 -0.77 -9.49 1.38
N ILE A 129 0.02 -8.46 1.61
CA ILE A 129 -0.03 -7.68 2.86
C ILE A 129 -1.34 -6.88 2.92
N ALA A 130 -2.05 -7.02 4.03
CA ALA A 130 -3.38 -6.45 4.21
C ALA A 130 -3.63 -5.99 5.66
N PHE A 131 -4.55 -5.06 5.82
CA PHE A 131 -5.30 -4.92 7.08
C PHE A 131 -6.32 -6.05 7.16
N HIS A 132 -6.51 -6.66 8.31
CA HIS A 132 -7.60 -7.60 8.54
C HIS A 132 -7.86 -7.80 10.04
N ALA A 133 -9.01 -8.41 10.38
CA ALA A 133 -9.29 -8.77 11.75
C ALA A 133 -8.30 -9.84 12.24
N GLY A 134 -7.65 -9.57 13.36
CA GLY A 134 -6.66 -10.44 13.97
C GLY A 134 -6.38 -10.07 15.42
N ASN A 135 -5.39 -10.72 16.01
CA ASN A 135 -5.00 -10.42 17.38
C ASN A 135 -3.92 -9.30 17.41
N PRO A 136 -4.25 -8.08 17.89
CA PRO A 136 -3.29 -6.98 17.93
C PRO A 136 -2.22 -7.11 19.03
N ALA A 137 -2.18 -8.22 19.75
CA ALA A 137 -1.12 -8.55 20.70
C ALA A 137 -0.13 -9.61 20.15
N ARG A 138 -0.33 -10.05 18.89
CA ARG A 138 0.50 -11.11 18.29
C ARG A 138 1.01 -10.64 16.93
N ALA A 139 2.34 -10.63 16.76
CA ALA A 139 2.97 -10.31 15.49
C ALA A 139 2.44 -11.18 14.35
N SER A 140 2.31 -10.58 13.17
CA SER A 140 1.87 -11.23 11.95
C SER A 140 3.04 -11.68 11.09
N ALA A 141 2.74 -12.14 9.89
CA ALA A 141 3.71 -12.38 8.83
C ALA A 141 3.73 -11.23 7.79
N GLY A 142 3.53 -10.01 8.25
CA GLY A 142 3.56 -8.79 7.43
C GLY A 142 2.23 -8.02 7.43
N CYS A 143 1.10 -8.68 7.62
CA CYS A 143 -0.21 -8.03 7.68
C CYS A 143 -0.37 -7.15 8.94
N ILE A 144 -1.30 -6.20 8.86
CA ILE A 144 -1.72 -5.39 10.01
C ILE A 144 -2.96 -6.04 10.64
N HIS A 145 -2.79 -6.59 11.84
CA HIS A 145 -3.92 -7.09 12.63
C HIS A 145 -4.64 -5.94 13.33
N LEU A 146 -5.92 -5.88 13.14
CA LEU A 146 -6.84 -4.95 13.80
C LEU A 146 -7.81 -5.72 14.69
N PRO A 147 -8.33 -5.12 15.78
CA PRO A 147 -9.53 -5.62 16.43
C PRO A 147 -10.68 -5.79 15.42
N PRO A 148 -11.61 -6.75 15.60
CA PRO A 148 -12.63 -7.05 14.59
C PRO A 148 -13.48 -5.84 14.15
N ASP A 149 -13.91 -4.99 15.09
CA ASP A 149 -14.71 -3.81 14.78
C ASP A 149 -13.91 -2.74 14.03
N ASP A 150 -12.63 -2.63 14.33
CA ASP A 150 -11.74 -1.72 13.60
C ASP A 150 -11.44 -2.25 12.20
N ALA A 151 -11.18 -3.55 12.06
CA ALA A 151 -10.98 -4.16 10.74
C ALA A 151 -12.19 -3.97 9.83
N LYS A 152 -13.41 -4.11 10.39
CA LYS A 152 -14.66 -3.80 9.68
C LYS A 152 -14.69 -2.33 9.24
N ALA A 153 -14.35 -1.39 10.13
CA ALA A 153 -14.34 0.03 9.82
C ALA A 153 -13.30 0.38 8.73
N TRP A 154 -12.09 -0.20 8.79
CA TRP A 154 -11.09 -0.08 7.71
C TRP A 154 -11.61 -0.59 6.38
N PHE A 155 -12.26 -1.75 6.40
CA PHE A 155 -12.86 -2.36 5.22
C PHE A 155 -13.99 -1.50 4.63
N GLU A 156 -14.84 -0.92 5.43
CA GLU A 156 -15.96 -0.08 4.97
C GLU A 156 -15.46 1.28 4.45
N PHE A 157 -14.47 1.86 5.10
CA PHE A 157 -13.97 3.19 4.78
C PHE A 157 -13.05 3.23 3.56
N LEU A 158 -12.01 2.38 3.53
CA LEU A 158 -11.01 2.40 2.47
C LEU A 158 -11.57 1.89 1.14
N GLN A 159 -11.18 2.54 0.05
CA GLN A 159 -11.50 2.16 -1.32
C GLN A 159 -10.25 1.74 -2.10
N VAL A 160 -10.43 0.96 -3.18
CA VAL A 160 -9.33 0.65 -4.10
C VAL A 160 -8.77 1.94 -4.69
N GLY A 161 -7.45 2.11 -4.63
CA GLY A 161 -6.73 3.32 -5.01
C GLY A 161 -6.37 4.23 -3.84
N ASP A 162 -7.00 4.08 -2.66
CA ASP A 162 -6.70 4.88 -1.47
C ASP A 162 -5.25 4.71 -1.02
N GLN A 163 -4.63 5.82 -0.63
CA GLN A 163 -3.24 5.84 -0.19
C GLN A 163 -3.11 5.38 1.26
N VAL A 164 -2.21 4.44 1.46
CA VAL A 164 -1.79 3.94 2.78
C VAL A 164 -0.36 4.38 3.01
N GLN A 165 -0.09 4.96 4.18
CA GLN A 165 1.25 5.26 4.63
C GLN A 165 1.61 4.37 5.82
N VAL A 166 2.72 3.67 5.70
CA VAL A 166 3.31 2.84 6.76
C VAL A 166 4.67 3.42 7.07
N VAL A 167 4.84 3.95 8.26
CA VAL A 167 6.04 4.68 8.65
C VAL A 167 6.52 4.23 10.04
N LYS A 168 7.72 4.69 10.38
CA LYS A 168 8.21 4.73 11.77
C LYS A 168 8.28 6.20 12.16
N ALA A 169 7.54 6.59 13.17
CA ALA A 169 7.35 7.99 13.55
C ALA A 169 8.67 8.74 13.77
N SER A 170 9.64 8.13 14.45
CA SER A 170 10.93 8.74 14.70
C SER A 170 11.74 9.00 13.42
N GLU A 171 11.75 8.05 12.48
CA GLU A 171 12.42 8.18 11.19
C GLU A 171 11.75 9.27 10.34
N GLU A 172 10.41 9.32 10.33
CA GLU A 172 9.64 10.33 9.60
C GLU A 172 9.90 11.75 10.13
N HIS A 173 9.87 11.93 11.45
CA HIS A 173 10.16 13.22 12.07
C HIS A 173 11.59 13.67 11.84
N ALA A 174 12.58 12.77 11.93
CA ALA A 174 13.98 13.08 11.65
C ALA A 174 14.18 13.53 10.20
N ALA A 175 13.65 12.78 9.25
CA ALA A 175 13.77 13.11 7.82
C ALA A 175 13.11 14.44 7.44
N ARG A 176 12.05 14.86 8.16
CA ARG A 176 11.41 16.18 7.96
C ARG A 176 12.15 17.32 8.64
N ALA A 177 12.89 17.05 9.73
CA ALA A 177 13.68 18.08 10.44
C ALA A 177 14.98 18.44 9.70
N GLU A 178 15.48 17.59 8.81
CA GLU A 178 16.69 17.81 8.01
C GLU A 178 16.47 18.71 6.77
N ARG A 179 15.27 19.23 6.58
CA ARG A 179 14.87 20.13 5.48
C ARG A 179 14.83 21.57 5.94
#